data_80689c257cea5350695570bd6a655f46
#
_entry.id   80689c257cea5350695570bd6a655f46
#
_cell.length_a   1.000
_cell.length_b   1.000
_cell.length_c   1.000
_cell.angle_alpha   90.00
_cell.angle_beta   90.00
_cell.angle_gamma   90.00
#
_symmetry.space_group_name_H-M   'P 1'
#
loop_
_entity.id
_entity.type
_entity.pdbx_description
1 polymer ?
#
loop_
_entity_poly.entity_id
_entity_poly.type
_entity_poly.pdbx_seq_one_letter_code
_entity_poly.pdbx_strand_id
1 'polypeptide(L)'
;IDELYEIYKDKGITKVVGIESRGFILGGALAARLGAGFVMARKPGKLPAETIEETYDKEYGTDTIQIHKDAIGKDDVVLLHDDLLATGETMAATYRLVERCGAKQAFVNFVIELKGSGRTQSIPANVEVTTLLQL
;
A
#
# COMPACT_ATOMS: atom_id res chain seq x y z
N ILE A 1 15.53 5.72 -0.81
CA ILE A 1 14.80 5.89 -2.08
C ILE A 1 15.50 5.16 -3.23
N ASP A 2 16.81 5.27 -3.32
CA ASP A 2 17.53 4.63 -4.44
C ASP A 2 17.34 3.13 -4.48
N GLU A 3 17.40 2.46 -3.33
CA GLU A 3 17.19 1.01 -3.25
C GLU A 3 15.78 0.61 -3.69
N LEU A 4 14.76 1.36 -3.26
CA LEU A 4 13.39 1.10 -3.67
C LEU A 4 13.20 1.34 -5.16
N TYR A 5 13.78 2.40 -5.68
CA TYR A 5 13.72 2.69 -7.11
C TYR A 5 14.33 1.54 -7.93
N GLU A 6 15.47 1.02 -7.52
CA GLU A 6 16.13 -0.09 -8.24
C GLU A 6 15.25 -1.36 -8.26
N ILE A 7 14.52 -1.61 -7.17
CA ILE A 7 13.63 -2.78 -7.11
C ILE A 7 12.47 -2.65 -8.09
N TYR A 8 11.90 -1.45 -8.22
CA TYR A 8 10.62 -1.28 -8.91
C TYR A 8 10.70 -0.60 -10.27
N LYS A 9 11.84 -0.04 -10.66
CA LYS A 9 11.97 0.77 -11.88
C LYS A 9 11.54 0.05 -13.17
N ASP A 10 11.69 -1.26 -13.22
CA ASP A 10 11.37 -2.05 -14.42
C ASP A 10 10.07 -2.85 -14.31
N LYS A 11 9.27 -2.59 -13.29
CA LYS A 11 8.02 -3.33 -13.05
C LYS A 11 6.79 -2.64 -13.63
N GLY A 12 6.96 -1.48 -14.26
CA GLY A 12 5.86 -0.78 -14.91
C GLY A 12 4.86 -0.13 -13.95
N ILE A 13 5.31 0.27 -12.77
CA ILE A 13 4.43 0.88 -11.76
C ILE A 13 3.79 2.17 -12.29
N THR A 14 2.47 2.25 -12.23
CA THR A 14 1.72 3.43 -12.66
C THR A 14 1.15 4.23 -11.49
N LYS A 15 0.94 3.58 -10.36
CA LYS A 15 0.42 4.24 -9.15
C LYS A 15 1.14 3.71 -7.91
N VAL A 16 1.48 4.62 -7.00
CA VAL A 16 2.00 4.25 -5.69
C VAL A 16 0.93 4.62 -4.67
N VAL A 17 0.48 3.66 -3.88
CA VAL A 17 -0.47 3.88 -2.80
C VAL A 17 0.30 3.93 -1.50
N GLY A 18 0.31 5.09 -0.85
CA GLY A 18 0.94 5.28 0.46
C GLY A 18 -0.10 5.28 1.55
N ILE A 19 0.17 4.57 2.65
CA ILE A 19 -0.74 4.49 3.79
C ILE A 19 -0.47 5.60 4.78
N GLU A 20 -1.54 6.25 5.24
CA GLU A 20 -1.50 7.35 6.22
C GLU A 20 -0.76 6.93 7.49
N SER A 21 0.13 7.75 8.02
CA SER A 21 0.61 8.97 7.37
C SER A 21 2.07 8.84 6.99
N ARG A 22 2.78 7.92 7.62
CA ARG A 22 4.22 7.75 7.43
C ARG A 22 4.56 7.22 6.04
N GLY A 23 3.67 6.43 5.45
CA GLY A 23 3.85 5.94 4.08
C GLY A 23 3.76 7.03 3.02
N PHE A 24 3.29 8.23 3.37
CA PHE A 24 3.16 9.33 2.42
C PHE A 24 4.50 9.93 2.03
N ILE A 25 5.44 10.02 2.95
CA ILE A 25 6.71 10.70 2.71
C ILE A 25 7.54 9.93 1.67
N LEU A 26 7.89 8.69 1.98
CA LEU A 26 8.66 7.86 1.04
C LEU A 26 7.84 7.45 -0.17
N GLY A 27 6.54 7.18 0.04
CA GLY A 27 5.65 6.80 -1.06
C GLY A 27 5.55 7.89 -2.10
N GLY A 28 5.39 9.14 -1.68
CA GLY A 28 5.34 10.27 -2.61
C GLY A 28 6.64 10.48 -3.35
N ALA A 29 7.78 10.39 -2.64
CA ALA A 29 9.10 10.51 -3.28
C ALA A 29 9.34 9.38 -4.28
N LEU A 30 8.96 8.17 -3.93
CA LEU A 30 9.11 7.01 -4.81
C LEU A 30 8.23 7.13 -6.05
N ALA A 31 6.99 7.60 -5.89
CA ALA A 31 6.09 7.85 -7.01
C ALA A 31 6.72 8.84 -8.01
N ALA A 32 7.29 9.94 -7.50
CA ALA A 32 7.96 10.92 -8.32
C ALA A 32 9.13 10.32 -9.09
N ARG A 33 9.95 9.49 -8.43
CA ARG A 33 11.10 8.84 -9.07
C ARG A 33 10.66 7.85 -10.16
N LEU A 34 9.57 7.14 -9.92
CA LEU A 34 9.06 6.14 -10.87
C LEU A 34 8.23 6.76 -11.99
N GLY A 35 7.91 8.04 -11.91
CA GLY A 35 7.00 8.68 -12.85
C GLY A 35 5.56 8.19 -12.69
N ALA A 36 5.19 7.75 -11.51
CA ALA A 36 3.87 7.20 -11.20
C ALA A 36 3.01 8.21 -10.45
N GLY A 37 1.69 8.04 -10.52
CA GLY A 37 0.77 8.82 -9.70
C GLY A 37 0.83 8.36 -8.24
N PHE A 38 0.52 9.28 -7.32
CA PHE A 38 0.48 8.95 -5.90
C PHE A 38 -0.96 8.93 -5.40
N VAL A 39 -1.32 7.87 -4.69
CA VAL A 39 -2.67 7.67 -4.12
C VAL A 39 -2.56 7.58 -2.62
N MET A 40 -3.35 8.37 -1.90
CA MET A 40 -3.39 8.34 -0.43
C MET A 40 -4.42 7.34 0.05
N ALA A 41 -3.99 6.39 0.90
CA ALA A 41 -4.90 5.53 1.64
C ALA A 41 -5.01 6.11 3.06
N ARG A 42 -6.20 6.53 3.45
CA ARG A 42 -6.41 7.28 4.68
C ARG A 42 -7.59 6.76 5.48
N LYS A 43 -7.63 7.13 6.75
CA LYS A 43 -8.77 6.84 7.62
C LYS A 43 -10.00 7.64 7.19
N PRO A 44 -11.23 7.20 7.56
CA PRO A 44 -12.46 7.86 7.14
C PRO A 44 -12.49 9.35 7.47
N GLY A 45 -13.07 10.12 6.56
CA GLY A 45 -13.23 11.56 6.75
C GLY A 45 -12.03 12.42 6.38
N LYS A 46 -10.96 11.82 5.91
CA LYS A 46 -9.74 12.58 5.55
C LYS A 46 -9.65 12.89 4.05
N LEU A 47 -10.39 12.19 3.22
CA LEU A 47 -10.36 12.39 1.77
C LEU A 47 -11.53 13.27 1.31
N PRO A 48 -11.27 14.25 0.41
CA PRO A 48 -12.29 15.24 0.04
C PRO A 48 -13.30 14.80 -1.03
N ALA A 49 -13.06 13.70 -1.72
CA ALA A 49 -13.93 13.24 -2.81
C ALA A 49 -14.56 11.90 -2.46
N GLU A 50 -15.33 11.34 -3.39
CA GLU A 50 -15.93 10.02 -3.19
C GLU A 50 -14.84 8.97 -2.96
N THR A 51 -15.10 8.08 -2.00
CA THR A 51 -14.16 7.04 -1.59
C THR A 51 -14.78 5.66 -1.66
N ILE A 52 -13.91 4.66 -1.73
CA ILE A 52 -14.27 3.28 -1.40
C ILE A 52 -13.47 2.89 -0.16
N GLU A 53 -13.97 1.92 0.58
CA GLU A 53 -13.38 1.58 1.86
C GLU A 53 -13.36 0.10 2.16
N GLU A 54 -12.45 -0.31 3.03
CA GLU A 54 -12.36 -1.64 3.63
C GLU A 54 -12.26 -1.49 5.13
N THR A 55 -13.04 -2.29 5.85
CA THR A 55 -12.96 -2.39 7.30
C THR A 55 -12.17 -3.65 7.65
N TYR A 56 -11.33 -3.56 8.65
CA TYR A 56 -10.48 -4.67 9.08
C TYR A 56 -10.40 -4.75 10.59
N ASP A 57 -10.15 -5.97 11.09
CA ASP A 57 -10.01 -6.20 12.52
C ASP A 57 -8.61 -5.82 12.99
N LYS A 58 -8.54 -5.28 14.18
CA LYS A 58 -7.29 -5.04 14.88
C LYS A 58 -7.43 -5.58 16.30
N GLU A 59 -6.35 -5.56 17.09
CA GLU A 59 -6.32 -6.16 18.42
C GLU A 59 -7.49 -5.70 19.31
N TYR A 60 -7.84 -4.42 19.25
CA TYR A 60 -8.91 -3.84 20.06
C TYR A 60 -9.95 -3.18 19.16
N GLY A 61 -10.80 -3.99 18.50
CA GLY A 61 -11.89 -3.48 17.68
C GLY A 61 -11.60 -3.56 16.19
N THR A 62 -12.17 -2.63 15.43
CA THR A 62 -12.03 -2.57 13.99
C THR A 62 -11.55 -1.19 13.56
N ASP A 63 -11.00 -1.11 12.35
CA ASP A 63 -10.63 0.15 11.74
C ASP A 63 -11.00 0.11 10.26
N THR A 64 -10.99 1.27 9.60
CA THR A 64 -11.38 1.39 8.20
C THR A 64 -10.35 2.21 7.46
N ILE A 65 -10.02 1.79 6.22
CA ILE A 65 -9.12 2.52 5.34
C ILE A 65 -9.85 2.88 4.05
N GLN A 66 -9.62 4.07 3.52
CA GLN A 66 -10.27 4.56 2.31
C GLN A 66 -9.26 5.02 1.27
N ILE A 67 -9.64 4.88 0.00
CA ILE A 67 -8.98 5.56 -1.12
C ILE A 67 -10.04 6.26 -1.95
N HIS A 68 -9.65 7.24 -2.77
CA HIS A 68 -10.58 7.86 -3.71
C HIS A 68 -11.10 6.81 -4.69
N LYS A 69 -12.39 6.87 -4.99
CA LYS A 69 -13.10 5.90 -5.82
C LYS A 69 -12.46 5.71 -7.20
N ASP A 70 -12.00 6.79 -7.80
CA ASP A 70 -11.46 6.79 -9.17
C ASP A 70 -9.93 6.76 -9.23
N ALA A 71 -9.27 6.48 -8.10
CA ALA A 71 -7.81 6.57 -8.03
C ALA A 71 -7.09 5.49 -8.83
N ILE A 72 -7.69 4.31 -8.96
CA ILE A 72 -7.04 3.15 -9.58
C ILE A 72 -7.98 2.51 -10.61
N GLY A 73 -7.44 2.19 -11.77
CA GLY A 73 -8.18 1.53 -12.84
C GLY A 73 -7.57 0.19 -13.24
N LYS A 74 -8.23 -0.47 -14.19
CA LYS A 74 -7.88 -1.84 -14.62
C LYS A 74 -6.52 -1.97 -15.29
N ASP A 75 -5.97 -0.87 -15.80
CA ASP A 75 -4.65 -0.88 -16.46
C ASP A 75 -3.53 -0.49 -15.52
N ASP A 76 -3.85 -0.18 -14.27
CA ASP A 76 -2.85 0.25 -13.31
C ASP A 76 -2.05 -0.92 -12.75
N VAL A 77 -0.75 -0.69 -12.64
CA VAL A 77 0.18 -1.54 -11.90
C VAL A 77 0.51 -0.76 -10.63
N VAL A 78 0.16 -1.32 -9.49
CA VAL A 78 0.14 -0.58 -8.23
C VAL A 78 1.23 -1.08 -7.28
N LEU A 79 1.94 -0.15 -6.68
CA LEU A 79 2.85 -0.42 -5.57
C LEU A 79 2.21 0.13 -4.30
N LEU A 80 1.88 -0.75 -3.36
CA LEU A 80 1.38 -0.37 -2.03
C LEU A 80 2.57 -0.23 -1.09
N HIS A 81 2.67 0.90 -0.43
CA HIS A 81 3.84 1.22 0.41
C HIS A 81 3.45 1.71 1.78
N ASP A 82 4.10 1.17 2.80
CA ASP A 82 4.09 1.71 4.16
C ASP A 82 5.49 1.59 4.74
N ASP A 83 5.75 2.28 5.85
CA ASP A 83 7.07 2.28 6.45
C ASP A 83 7.32 1.05 7.33
N LEU A 84 6.30 0.55 8.02
CA LEU A 84 6.46 -0.48 9.04
C LEU A 84 5.46 -1.63 8.87
N LEU A 85 6.00 -2.85 8.77
CA LEU A 85 5.17 -4.05 8.86
C LEU A 85 5.17 -4.52 10.31
N ALA A 86 4.04 -4.35 10.98
CA ALA A 86 3.80 -4.93 12.31
C ALA A 86 2.83 -6.11 12.16
N THR A 87 1.52 -5.87 12.07
CA THR A 87 0.54 -6.94 11.86
C THR A 87 0.20 -7.14 10.39
N GLY A 88 0.33 -6.09 9.59
CA GLY A 88 -0.02 -6.12 8.16
C GLY A 88 -1.51 -5.99 7.87
N GLU A 89 -2.35 -5.81 8.88
CA GLU A 89 -3.80 -5.77 8.66
C GLU A 89 -4.25 -4.56 7.85
N THR A 90 -3.66 -3.38 8.09
CA THR A 90 -3.97 -2.17 7.32
C THR A 90 -3.55 -2.34 5.86
N MET A 91 -2.37 -2.89 5.64
CA MET A 91 -1.88 -3.15 4.29
C MET A 91 -2.76 -4.18 3.57
N ALA A 92 -3.18 -5.23 4.26
CA ALA A 92 -4.07 -6.23 3.69
C ALA A 92 -5.41 -5.62 3.25
N ALA A 93 -5.98 -4.74 4.09
CA ALA A 93 -7.22 -4.04 3.76
C ALA A 93 -7.03 -3.13 2.54
N THR A 94 -5.90 -2.42 2.48
CA THR A 94 -5.58 -1.55 1.35
C THR A 94 -5.40 -2.38 0.07
N TYR A 95 -4.76 -3.54 0.17
CA TYR A 95 -4.64 -4.46 -0.96
C TYR A 95 -6.01 -4.89 -1.48
N ARG A 96 -6.96 -5.22 -0.58
CA ARG A 96 -8.31 -5.57 -0.99
C ARG A 96 -9.02 -4.44 -1.73
N LEU A 97 -8.80 -3.18 -1.31
CA LEU A 97 -9.33 -2.02 -2.03
C LEU A 97 -8.79 -1.94 -3.45
N VAL A 98 -7.48 -2.09 -3.59
CA VAL A 98 -6.81 -2.04 -4.91
C VAL A 98 -7.31 -3.18 -5.81
N GLU A 99 -7.48 -4.36 -5.24
CA GLU A 99 -8.01 -5.51 -5.96
C GLU A 99 -9.45 -5.25 -6.43
N ARG A 100 -10.28 -4.65 -5.58
CA ARG A 100 -11.67 -4.29 -5.94
C ARG A 100 -11.72 -3.26 -7.04
N CYS A 101 -10.71 -2.40 -7.18
CA CYS A 101 -10.62 -1.46 -8.29
C CYS A 101 -10.24 -2.14 -9.60
N GLY A 102 -9.86 -3.41 -9.55
CA GLY A 102 -9.52 -4.18 -10.75
C GLY A 102 -8.12 -3.93 -11.28
N ALA A 103 -7.19 -3.48 -10.43
CA ALA A 103 -5.82 -3.22 -10.85
C ALA A 103 -5.21 -4.44 -11.56
N LYS A 104 -4.40 -4.18 -12.57
CA LYS A 104 -3.76 -5.24 -13.37
C LYS A 104 -2.80 -6.07 -12.53
N GLN A 105 -2.05 -5.40 -11.65
CA GLN A 105 -1.07 -6.06 -10.79
C GLN A 105 -0.79 -5.18 -9.58
N ALA A 106 -0.43 -5.81 -8.46
CA ALA A 106 -0.08 -5.08 -7.24
C ALA A 106 1.15 -5.70 -6.57
N PHE A 107 2.00 -4.85 -6.05
CA PHE A 107 3.17 -5.21 -5.24
C PHE A 107 3.04 -4.54 -3.89
N VAL A 108 3.63 -5.13 -2.86
CA VAL A 108 3.60 -4.60 -1.49
C VAL A 108 5.04 -4.36 -1.00
N ASN A 109 5.27 -3.19 -0.43
CA ASN A 109 6.57 -2.83 0.12
C ASN A 109 6.45 -2.24 1.53
N PHE A 110 7.35 -2.68 2.40
CA PHE A 110 7.58 -2.05 3.70
C PHE A 110 9.06 -1.71 3.81
N VAL A 111 9.37 -0.59 4.46
CA VAL A 111 10.77 -0.25 4.75
C VAL A 111 11.31 -1.15 5.86
N ILE A 112 10.54 -1.34 6.91
CA ILE A 112 10.95 -2.09 8.10
C ILE A 112 9.94 -3.18 8.41
N GLU A 113 10.42 -4.39 8.64
CA GLU A 113 9.60 -5.49 9.14
C GLU A 113 10.09 -5.85 10.54
N LEU A 114 9.19 -5.83 11.53
CA LEU A 114 9.54 -6.21 12.90
C LEU A 114 9.68 -7.72 13.00
N LYS A 115 10.82 -8.15 13.54
CA LYS A 115 11.11 -9.55 13.75
C LYS A 115 10.08 -10.16 14.70
N GLY A 116 9.52 -11.29 14.31
CA GLY A 116 8.50 -11.97 15.10
C GLY A 116 7.07 -11.48 14.85
N SER A 117 6.89 -10.37 14.12
CA SER A 117 5.54 -9.93 13.74
C SER A 117 4.90 -10.90 12.76
N GLY A 118 5.74 -11.52 11.94
CA GLY A 118 5.30 -12.38 10.88
C GLY A 118 4.59 -11.63 9.77
N ARG A 119 4.61 -12.19 8.58
CA ARG A 119 3.79 -11.70 7.49
C ARG A 119 2.34 -12.11 7.79
N THR A 120 1.43 -11.16 7.81
CA THR A 120 0.02 -11.49 8.07
C THR A 120 -0.53 -12.45 7.02
N GLN A 121 -1.37 -13.36 7.47
CA GLN A 121 -2.06 -14.29 6.58
C GLN A 121 -3.12 -13.59 5.73
N SER A 122 -3.49 -12.36 6.10
CA SER A 122 -4.47 -11.57 5.34
C SER A 122 -3.92 -11.06 4.01
N ILE A 123 -2.59 -11.00 3.86
CA ILE A 123 -1.96 -10.68 2.57
C ILE A 123 -1.80 -11.98 1.79
N PRO A 124 -2.40 -12.11 0.59
CA PRO A 124 -2.30 -13.35 -0.17
C PRO A 124 -0.86 -13.78 -0.42
N ALA A 125 -0.60 -15.08 -0.32
CA ALA A 125 0.75 -15.62 -0.45
C ALA A 125 1.38 -15.37 -1.82
N ASN A 126 0.57 -15.20 -2.86
CA ASN A 126 1.05 -14.94 -4.22
C ASN A 126 1.43 -13.49 -4.47
N VAL A 127 1.18 -12.59 -3.51
CA VAL A 127 1.55 -11.17 -3.64
C VAL A 127 3.01 -11.03 -3.26
N GLU A 128 3.79 -10.37 -4.13
CA GLU A 128 5.19 -10.08 -3.85
C GLU A 128 5.28 -9.00 -2.78
N VAL A 129 5.88 -9.34 -1.65
CA VAL A 129 6.13 -8.41 -0.53
C VAL A 129 7.64 -8.25 -0.37
N THR A 130 8.11 -7.00 -0.39
CA THR A 130 9.52 -6.71 -0.15
C THR A 130 9.67 -5.85 1.09
N THR A 131 10.78 -6.06 1.81
CA THR A 131 11.18 -5.23 2.95
C THR A 131 12.65 -4.90 2.81
N LEU A 132 13.05 -3.69 3.24
CA LEU A 132 14.45 -3.28 3.19
C LEU A 132 15.20 -3.74 4.45
N LEU A 133 14.56 -3.67 5.59
CA LEU A 133 15.17 -4.01 6.89
C LEU A 133 14.26 -4.93 7.68
N GLN A 134 14.88 -5.93 8.33
CA GLN A 134 14.18 -6.78 9.29
C GLN A 134 14.83 -6.59 10.66
N LEU A 135 14.04 -6.22 11.63
CA LEU A 135 14.51 -5.97 12.99
C LEU A 135 13.96 -6.99 13.99
#